data_2360b52472681b47736501b5ee9dd8b9
#
_entry.id   2360b52472681b47736501b5ee9dd8b9
#
_cell.length_a   1.000
_cell.length_b   1.000
_cell.length_c   1.000
_cell.angle_alpha   90.00
_cell.angle_beta   90.00
_cell.angle_gamma   90.00
#
_symmetry.space_group_name_H-M   'P 1'
#
loop_
_entity.id
_entity.type
_entity.pdbx_description
1 polymer ?
#
loop_
_entity_poly.entity_id
_entity_poly.type
_entity_poly.pdbx_seq_one_letter_code
_entity_poly.pdbx_strand_id
1 'polypeptide(L)'
;MVGGAALVSCSEENTAGTNAVASGGSFEFVSPGGQTSIHYKSEERKKVADFAGTDLSGDGEISLTDFDGQVVVLNAWGQWCGPCRSESDDLQRVQEKLEKHGGGTVLGINVRDNVKEKPQDFVKDNGITYPSIYDPPFKTALALGGVPASVIPTTIVLDKQHRPAHIFLKEVTDKELWEQVEPLLNEDE
;
A
#
# COMPACT_ATOMS: atom_id res chain seq x y z
N MET A 1 28.09 -56.62 20.77
CA MET A 1 26.98 -56.06 19.98
C MET A 1 26.45 -54.84 20.74
N VAL A 2 26.84 -53.68 20.33
CA VAL A 2 26.40 -52.43 20.96
C VAL A 2 25.59 -51.65 19.91
N GLY A 3 24.29 -51.62 20.14
CA GLY A 3 23.36 -50.85 19.30
C GLY A 3 23.35 -49.38 19.69
N GLY A 4 23.85 -48.51 18.81
CA GLY A 4 23.74 -47.05 18.96
C GLY A 4 22.39 -46.58 18.46
N ALA A 5 21.58 -46.02 19.35
CA ALA A 5 20.36 -45.32 18.99
C ALA A 5 20.72 -43.88 18.64
N ALA A 6 20.53 -43.50 17.37
CA ALA A 6 20.64 -42.13 16.92
C ALA A 6 19.33 -41.40 17.27
N LEU A 7 19.41 -40.40 18.15
CA LEU A 7 18.33 -39.45 18.42
C LEU A 7 18.30 -38.43 17.28
N VAL A 8 17.27 -38.52 16.46
CA VAL A 8 16.95 -37.46 15.49
C VAL A 8 16.24 -36.34 16.25
N SER A 9 16.94 -35.22 16.45
CA SER A 9 16.35 -33.99 16.97
C SER A 9 15.56 -33.34 15.84
N CYS A 10 14.24 -33.40 15.93
CA CYS A 10 13.36 -32.54 15.15
C CYS A 10 13.42 -31.15 15.77
N SER A 11 14.11 -30.23 15.14
CA SER A 11 13.92 -28.81 15.39
C SER A 11 12.61 -28.39 14.76
N GLU A 12 11.60 -28.15 15.58
CA GLU A 12 10.39 -27.45 15.15
C GLU A 12 10.77 -26.00 14.83
N GLU A 13 10.95 -25.72 13.54
CA GLU A 13 10.91 -24.35 13.06
C GLU A 13 9.45 -23.87 13.18
N ASN A 14 9.23 -22.96 14.12
CA ASN A 14 8.01 -22.19 14.24
C ASN A 14 7.88 -21.24 13.03
N THR A 15 7.36 -21.75 11.93
CA THR A 15 6.90 -20.94 10.80
C THR A 15 5.47 -20.50 11.05
N ALA A 16 5.29 -19.54 11.95
CA ALA A 16 4.03 -18.82 12.05
C ALA A 16 3.95 -17.83 10.88
N GLY A 17 3.16 -18.16 9.85
CA GLY A 17 2.53 -17.17 8.98
C GLY A 17 3.30 -16.65 7.78
N THR A 18 4.08 -17.48 7.08
CA THR A 18 4.70 -17.11 5.80
C THR A 18 4.07 -17.88 4.65
N ASN A 19 2.91 -17.44 4.15
CA ASN A 19 2.36 -17.96 2.90
C ASN A 19 1.63 -16.88 2.12
N ALA A 20 2.40 -15.90 1.61
CA ALA A 20 1.97 -15.10 0.48
C ALA A 20 3.21 -14.80 -0.37
N VAL A 21 3.49 -15.67 -1.34
CA VAL A 21 4.53 -15.41 -2.34
C VAL A 21 3.94 -14.53 -3.41
N ALA A 22 4.16 -13.23 -3.33
CA ALA A 22 3.96 -12.33 -4.45
C ALA A 22 5.07 -12.61 -5.46
N SER A 23 4.74 -13.11 -6.64
CA SER A 23 5.72 -13.35 -7.68
C SER A 23 6.14 -12.02 -8.31
N GLY A 24 7.41 -11.65 -8.18
CA GLY A 24 8.02 -10.48 -8.82
C GLY A 24 8.50 -9.38 -7.88
N GLY A 25 7.95 -9.23 -6.67
CA GLY A 25 8.44 -8.30 -5.66
C GLY A 25 9.36 -8.97 -4.65
N SER A 26 10.23 -8.20 -4.03
CA SER A 26 11.09 -8.64 -2.93
C SER A 26 10.72 -8.02 -1.58
N PHE A 27 9.77 -7.09 -1.58
CA PHE A 27 9.26 -6.48 -0.35
C PHE A 27 8.37 -7.46 0.41
N GLU A 28 8.60 -7.56 1.70
CA GLU A 28 7.82 -8.36 2.63
C GLU A 28 7.50 -7.50 3.85
N PHE A 29 6.21 -7.36 4.18
CA PHE A 29 5.78 -6.58 5.32
C PHE A 29 6.02 -7.36 6.61
N VAL A 30 6.78 -6.75 7.50
CA VAL A 30 6.98 -7.25 8.87
C VAL A 30 6.37 -6.26 9.84
N SER A 31 5.35 -6.68 10.58
CA SER A 31 4.72 -5.83 11.60
C SER A 31 5.65 -5.64 12.80
N PRO A 32 6.12 -4.42 13.06
CA PRO A 32 7.04 -4.15 14.16
C PRO A 32 6.30 -3.90 15.47
N GLY A 33 5.58 -4.91 15.98
CA GLY A 33 5.08 -4.90 17.35
C GLY A 33 4.18 -3.72 17.75
N GLY A 34 3.12 -3.45 16.97
CA GLY A 34 2.11 -2.43 17.30
C GLY A 34 2.44 -1.01 16.84
N GLN A 35 3.49 -0.80 16.08
CA GLN A 35 3.75 0.50 15.43
C GLN A 35 2.73 0.74 14.30
N THR A 36 2.20 1.95 14.25
CA THR A 36 1.25 2.38 13.22
C THR A 36 1.89 3.30 12.17
N SER A 37 3.18 3.60 12.31
CA SER A 37 3.99 4.43 11.41
C SER A 37 5.36 3.77 11.29
N ILE A 38 5.74 3.33 10.10
CA ILE A 38 6.92 2.50 9.83
C ILE A 38 7.72 3.17 8.72
N HIS A 39 8.95 3.56 9.01
CA HIS A 39 9.87 4.16 8.05
C HIS A 39 10.93 3.15 7.60
N TYR A 40 11.22 3.10 6.30
CA TYR A 40 12.27 2.30 5.69
C TYR A 40 13.37 3.20 5.14
N LYS A 41 14.60 2.99 5.60
CA LYS A 41 15.76 3.68 5.06
C LYS A 41 16.01 3.27 3.61
N SER A 42 16.60 4.15 2.81
CA SER A 42 16.82 3.92 1.37
C SER A 42 17.49 2.58 1.06
N GLU A 43 18.50 2.18 1.85
CA GLU A 43 19.22 0.92 1.71
C GLU A 43 18.43 -0.34 2.11
N GLU A 44 17.31 -0.16 2.84
CA GLU A 44 16.45 -1.26 3.31
C GLU A 44 15.24 -1.48 2.39
N ARG A 45 14.95 -0.52 1.51
CA ARG A 45 13.76 -0.56 0.64
C ARG A 45 13.89 -1.64 -0.41
N LYS A 46 12.84 -2.42 -0.60
CA LYS A 46 12.72 -3.46 -1.63
C LYS A 46 11.46 -3.22 -2.45
N LYS A 47 11.52 -3.47 -3.75
CA LYS A 47 10.39 -3.24 -4.67
C LYS A 47 9.20 -4.13 -4.28
N VAL A 48 7.98 -3.57 -4.30
CA VAL A 48 6.74 -4.35 -4.25
C VAL A 48 6.53 -5.10 -5.57
N ALA A 49 5.70 -6.15 -5.56
CA ALA A 49 5.32 -6.78 -6.82
C ALA A 49 4.41 -5.85 -7.63
N ASP A 50 4.48 -5.95 -8.94
CA ASP A 50 3.56 -5.23 -9.81
C ASP A 50 2.13 -5.79 -9.65
N PHE A 51 1.16 -4.90 -9.74
CA PHE A 51 -0.26 -5.25 -9.67
C PHE A 51 -1.08 -4.33 -10.57
N ALA A 52 -2.23 -4.83 -10.95
CA ALA A 52 -3.23 -4.07 -11.69
C ALA A 52 -4.63 -4.43 -11.18
N GLY A 53 -5.59 -3.58 -11.47
CA GLY A 53 -6.98 -3.84 -11.15
C GLY A 53 -7.92 -2.91 -11.90
N THR A 54 -9.22 -3.20 -11.78
CA THR A 54 -10.26 -2.41 -12.46
C THR A 54 -10.27 -0.97 -11.96
N ASP A 55 -10.34 -0.02 -12.87
CA ASP A 55 -10.55 1.39 -12.53
C ASP A 55 -11.91 1.56 -11.83
N LEU A 56 -11.88 2.21 -10.66
CA LEU A 56 -13.11 2.53 -9.93
C LEU A 56 -14.03 3.44 -10.74
N SER A 57 -13.49 4.37 -11.50
CA SER A 57 -14.25 5.37 -12.27
C SER A 57 -14.95 4.79 -13.51
N GLY A 58 -14.48 3.66 -14.03
CA GLY A 58 -14.97 3.06 -15.28
C GLY A 58 -14.69 1.56 -15.38
N ASP A 59 -14.58 1.09 -16.63
CA ASP A 59 -14.30 -0.31 -16.96
C ASP A 59 -12.84 -0.53 -17.40
N GLY A 60 -12.00 0.51 -17.29
CA GLY A 60 -10.57 0.44 -17.58
C GLY A 60 -9.79 -0.36 -16.54
N GLU A 61 -8.51 -0.51 -16.78
CA GLU A 61 -7.55 -1.08 -15.85
C GLU A 61 -6.52 -0.03 -15.46
N ILE A 62 -6.11 -0.03 -14.20
CA ILE A 62 -5.00 0.77 -13.67
C ILE A 62 -3.94 -0.20 -13.19
N SER A 63 -2.70 0.00 -13.64
CA SER A 63 -1.52 -0.76 -13.20
C SER A 63 -0.58 0.14 -12.40
N LEU A 64 0.13 -0.44 -11.42
CA LEU A 64 1.21 0.28 -10.73
C LEU A 64 2.29 0.75 -11.74
N THR A 65 2.52 -0.02 -12.80
CA THR A 65 3.49 0.31 -13.86
C THR A 65 3.12 1.52 -14.71
N ASP A 66 1.87 1.98 -14.67
CA ASP A 66 1.46 3.23 -15.33
C ASP A 66 2.12 4.46 -14.68
N PHE A 67 2.68 4.28 -13.49
CA PHE A 67 3.33 5.31 -12.67
C PHE A 67 4.85 5.07 -12.51
N ASP A 68 5.48 4.33 -13.42
CA ASP A 68 6.93 4.09 -13.37
C ASP A 68 7.72 5.40 -13.33
N GLY A 69 8.70 5.48 -12.43
CA GLY A 69 9.51 6.68 -12.20
C GLY A 69 8.82 7.77 -11.37
N GLN A 70 7.63 7.53 -10.84
CA GLN A 70 6.89 8.45 -10.00
C GLN A 70 6.86 8.00 -8.55
N VAL A 71 6.79 8.94 -7.63
CA VAL A 71 6.42 8.70 -6.22
C VAL A 71 4.93 8.35 -6.17
N VAL A 72 4.59 7.21 -5.61
CA VAL A 72 3.19 6.77 -5.53
C VAL A 72 2.75 6.66 -4.07
N VAL A 73 1.68 7.37 -3.73
CA VAL A 73 1.02 7.25 -2.42
C VAL A 73 -0.15 6.29 -2.58
N LEU A 74 0.05 5.03 -2.20
CA LEU A 74 -1.02 4.04 -2.16
C LEU A 74 -1.88 4.25 -0.92
N ASN A 75 -3.20 4.28 -1.08
CA ASN A 75 -4.13 4.34 0.05
C ASN A 75 -5.22 3.27 -0.08
N ALA A 76 -5.20 2.29 0.83
CA ALA A 76 -6.28 1.31 0.93
C ALA A 76 -7.42 1.90 1.75
N TRP A 77 -8.60 2.04 1.14
CA TRP A 77 -9.75 2.75 1.68
C TRP A 77 -11.09 2.08 1.37
N GLY A 78 -12.13 2.49 2.07
CA GLY A 78 -13.52 2.11 1.77
C GLY A 78 -14.48 3.21 2.17
N GLN A 79 -15.60 3.37 1.42
CA GLN A 79 -16.60 4.39 1.75
C GLN A 79 -17.31 4.10 3.08
N TRP A 80 -17.32 2.85 3.51
CA TRP A 80 -17.85 2.38 4.80
C TRP A 80 -16.97 2.76 6.00
N CYS A 81 -15.71 3.10 5.76
CA CYS A 81 -14.68 3.37 6.77
C CYS A 81 -14.72 4.85 7.19
N GLY A 82 -15.09 5.14 8.43
CA GLY A 82 -15.14 6.51 8.96
C GLY A 82 -13.82 7.27 8.86
N PRO A 83 -12.70 6.73 9.39
CA PRO A 83 -11.38 7.36 9.27
C PRO A 83 -10.93 7.58 7.82
N CYS A 84 -11.25 6.66 6.89
CA CYS A 84 -10.92 6.83 5.47
C CYS A 84 -11.63 8.04 4.85
N ARG A 85 -12.89 8.27 5.23
CA ARG A 85 -13.63 9.46 4.78
C ARG A 85 -13.07 10.74 5.38
N SER A 86 -12.59 10.68 6.61
CA SER A 86 -11.96 11.80 7.30
C SER A 86 -10.68 12.26 6.59
N GLU A 87 -9.82 11.30 6.19
CA GLU A 87 -8.53 11.61 5.56
C GLU A 87 -8.62 11.92 4.05
N SER A 88 -9.78 11.72 3.41
CA SER A 88 -9.91 11.86 1.95
C SER A 88 -9.55 13.26 1.45
N ASP A 89 -9.91 14.32 2.18
CA ASP A 89 -9.55 15.70 1.86
C ASP A 89 -8.05 15.97 2.02
N ASP A 90 -7.41 15.30 3.00
CA ASP A 90 -5.96 15.36 3.21
C ASP A 90 -5.21 14.72 2.03
N LEU A 91 -5.65 13.55 1.59
CA LEU A 91 -5.11 12.87 0.41
C LEU A 91 -5.32 13.69 -0.87
N GLN A 92 -6.48 14.34 -1.03
CA GLN A 92 -6.73 15.23 -2.16
C GLN A 92 -5.77 16.41 -2.17
N ARG A 93 -5.49 17.02 -1.01
CA ARG A 93 -4.49 18.10 -0.91
C ARG A 93 -3.07 17.61 -1.26
N VAL A 94 -2.72 16.37 -0.92
CA VAL A 94 -1.44 15.76 -1.32
C VAL A 94 -1.41 15.52 -2.83
N GLN A 95 -2.50 15.04 -3.44
CA GLN A 95 -2.61 14.91 -4.89
C GLN A 95 -2.36 16.24 -5.60
N GLU A 96 -2.99 17.31 -5.16
CA GLU A 96 -2.79 18.66 -5.73
C GLU A 96 -1.34 19.17 -5.61
N LYS A 97 -0.67 18.85 -4.50
CA LYS A 97 0.76 19.16 -4.32
C LYS A 97 1.63 18.35 -5.28
N LEU A 98 1.34 17.05 -5.45
CA LEU A 98 2.05 16.17 -6.38
C LEU A 98 1.88 16.61 -7.83
N GLU A 99 0.66 16.99 -8.24
CA GLU A 99 0.39 17.53 -9.58
C GLU A 99 1.16 18.82 -9.85
N LYS A 100 1.22 19.74 -8.89
CA LYS A 100 1.99 20.98 -9.00
C LYS A 100 3.50 20.76 -9.08
N HIS A 101 4.00 19.76 -8.33
CA HIS A 101 5.41 19.41 -8.32
C HIS A 101 5.83 18.68 -9.61
N GLY A 102 4.95 17.84 -10.12
CA GLY A 102 5.20 16.89 -11.22
C GLY A 102 6.14 15.76 -10.79
N GLY A 103 5.69 14.53 -10.81
CA GLY A 103 6.52 13.37 -10.48
C GLY A 103 5.95 12.45 -9.40
N GLY A 104 4.65 12.56 -9.14
CA GLY A 104 3.97 11.65 -8.22
C GLY A 104 2.46 11.67 -8.34
N THR A 105 1.81 10.71 -7.72
CA THR A 105 0.36 10.59 -7.64
C THR A 105 -0.08 9.91 -6.36
N VAL A 106 -1.32 10.17 -5.94
CA VAL A 106 -2.06 9.30 -5.03
C VAL A 106 -2.76 8.23 -5.86
N LEU A 107 -2.71 6.98 -5.44
CA LEU A 107 -3.44 5.86 -6.03
C LEU A 107 -4.26 5.17 -4.93
N GLY A 108 -5.57 5.32 -4.99
CA GLY A 108 -6.48 4.62 -4.09
C GLY A 108 -6.60 3.13 -4.43
N ILE A 109 -6.84 2.33 -3.42
CA ILE A 109 -7.24 0.93 -3.55
C ILE A 109 -8.54 0.78 -2.75
N ASN A 110 -9.67 0.78 -3.46
CA ASN A 110 -10.97 0.67 -2.81
C ASN A 110 -11.27 -0.78 -2.45
N VAL A 111 -11.49 -1.03 -1.15
CA VAL A 111 -11.64 -2.37 -0.59
C VAL A 111 -12.95 -2.55 0.16
N ARG A 112 -13.50 -3.76 0.14
CA ARG A 112 -14.72 -4.18 0.86
C ARG A 112 -15.99 -3.39 0.51
N ASP A 113 -15.98 -2.66 -0.60
CA ASP A 113 -17.17 -2.06 -1.17
C ASP A 113 -17.73 -3.01 -2.24
N ASN A 114 -18.76 -3.79 -1.87
CA ASN A 114 -19.33 -4.80 -2.76
C ASN A 114 -20.31 -4.22 -3.82
N VAL A 115 -20.62 -2.93 -3.72
CA VAL A 115 -21.46 -2.18 -4.65
C VAL A 115 -20.65 -1.03 -5.18
N LYS A 116 -20.16 -1.14 -6.43
CA LYS A 116 -19.17 -0.23 -7.05
C LYS A 116 -19.67 1.23 -7.09
N GLU A 117 -20.95 1.43 -7.25
CA GLU A 117 -21.58 2.76 -7.34
C GLU A 117 -21.38 3.57 -6.05
N LYS A 118 -21.36 2.94 -4.88
CA LYS A 118 -21.20 3.64 -3.59
C LYS A 118 -19.85 4.37 -3.44
N PRO A 119 -18.70 3.72 -3.64
CA PRO A 119 -17.44 4.45 -3.63
C PRO A 119 -17.30 5.41 -4.82
N GLN A 120 -17.92 5.15 -5.98
CA GLN A 120 -17.96 6.12 -7.09
C GLN A 120 -18.69 7.39 -6.70
N ASP A 121 -19.87 7.28 -6.08
CA ASP A 121 -20.63 8.43 -5.59
C ASP A 121 -19.82 9.21 -4.54
N PHE A 122 -19.17 8.49 -3.61
CA PHE A 122 -18.30 9.13 -2.60
C PHE A 122 -17.17 9.95 -3.25
N VAL A 123 -16.44 9.38 -4.21
CA VAL A 123 -15.35 10.05 -4.94
C VAL A 123 -15.88 11.32 -5.63
N LYS A 124 -17.01 11.22 -6.32
CA LYS A 124 -17.65 12.33 -7.02
C LYS A 124 -18.14 13.43 -6.08
N ASP A 125 -18.83 13.06 -5.00
CA ASP A 125 -19.45 13.99 -4.06
C ASP A 125 -18.42 14.77 -3.24
N ASN A 126 -17.23 14.19 -3.04
CA ASN A 126 -16.12 14.82 -2.31
C ASN A 126 -15.05 15.42 -3.23
N GLY A 127 -15.25 15.46 -4.55
CA GLY A 127 -14.32 16.07 -5.49
C GLY A 127 -12.93 15.43 -5.53
N ILE A 128 -12.85 14.14 -5.26
CA ILE A 128 -11.60 13.37 -5.30
C ILE A 128 -11.18 13.18 -6.76
N THR A 129 -9.94 13.56 -7.09
CA THR A 129 -9.43 13.52 -8.47
C THR A 129 -8.39 12.44 -8.72
N TYR A 130 -7.77 11.91 -7.67
CA TYR A 130 -6.80 10.83 -7.82
C TYR A 130 -7.46 9.50 -8.22
N PRO A 131 -6.79 8.68 -9.07
CA PRO A 131 -7.31 7.40 -9.51
C PRO A 131 -7.44 6.40 -8.36
N SER A 132 -8.37 5.45 -8.51
CA SER A 132 -8.53 4.34 -7.55
C SER A 132 -8.77 3.02 -8.27
N ILE A 133 -8.11 1.97 -7.81
CA ILE A 133 -8.37 0.59 -8.20
C ILE A 133 -9.56 0.07 -7.37
N TYR A 134 -10.53 -0.55 -8.02
CA TYR A 134 -11.64 -1.25 -7.37
C TYR A 134 -11.24 -2.70 -7.06
N ASP A 135 -10.92 -3.00 -5.81
CA ASP A 135 -10.45 -4.31 -5.34
C ASP A 135 -11.17 -4.73 -4.04
N PRO A 136 -12.48 -5.02 -4.10
CA PRO A 136 -13.25 -5.38 -2.89
C PRO A 136 -12.63 -6.49 -2.05
N PRO A 137 -12.03 -7.57 -2.61
CA PRO A 137 -11.38 -8.62 -1.82
C PRO A 137 -9.98 -8.25 -1.32
N PHE A 138 -9.43 -7.09 -1.70
CA PHE A 138 -8.08 -6.64 -1.38
C PHE A 138 -6.98 -7.61 -1.84
N LYS A 139 -7.07 -8.10 -3.07
CA LYS A 139 -6.06 -8.99 -3.66
C LYS A 139 -4.70 -8.33 -3.80
N THR A 140 -4.67 -7.01 -4.04
CA THR A 140 -3.45 -6.21 -4.14
C THR A 140 -2.60 -6.25 -2.86
N ALA A 141 -3.17 -6.57 -1.69
CA ALA A 141 -2.40 -6.74 -0.45
C ALA A 141 -1.27 -7.76 -0.57
N LEU A 142 -1.42 -8.80 -1.41
CA LEU A 142 -0.39 -9.80 -1.67
C LEU A 142 0.83 -9.19 -2.37
N ALA A 143 0.59 -8.34 -3.37
CA ALA A 143 1.64 -7.63 -4.09
C ALA A 143 2.37 -6.61 -3.18
N LEU A 144 1.68 -6.11 -2.17
CA LEU A 144 2.19 -5.17 -1.16
C LEU A 144 2.91 -5.87 0.01
N GLY A 145 3.43 -7.09 -0.20
CA GLY A 145 4.21 -7.83 0.79
C GLY A 145 3.39 -8.40 1.95
N GLY A 146 2.09 -8.53 1.79
CA GLY A 146 1.21 -9.07 2.83
C GLY A 146 0.86 -8.08 3.93
N VAL A 147 0.74 -6.78 3.60
CA VAL A 147 0.19 -5.79 4.55
C VAL A 147 -1.14 -6.26 5.11
N PRO A 148 -1.44 -5.99 6.39
CA PRO A 148 -2.64 -6.53 7.03
C PRO A 148 -3.91 -6.04 6.35
N ALA A 149 -4.61 -6.92 5.62
CA ALA A 149 -5.87 -6.58 4.96
C ALA A 149 -6.99 -6.17 5.94
N SER A 150 -6.81 -6.42 7.24
CA SER A 150 -7.75 -6.01 8.29
C SER A 150 -7.61 -4.57 8.74
N VAL A 151 -6.47 -3.92 8.47
CA VAL A 151 -6.19 -2.54 8.88
C VAL A 151 -6.53 -1.59 7.74
N ILE A 152 -7.61 -0.82 7.90
CA ILE A 152 -8.08 0.19 6.95
C ILE A 152 -8.43 1.45 7.76
N PRO A 153 -7.88 2.65 7.40
CA PRO A 153 -6.99 2.89 6.25
C PRO A 153 -5.56 2.38 6.44
N THR A 154 -4.92 2.07 5.33
CA THR A 154 -3.48 1.84 5.25
C THR A 154 -2.92 2.68 4.12
N THR A 155 -1.91 3.50 4.41
CA THR A 155 -1.23 4.34 3.42
C THR A 155 0.22 3.93 3.29
N ILE A 156 0.67 3.69 2.05
CA ILE A 156 2.04 3.29 1.73
C ILE A 156 2.64 4.32 0.77
N VAL A 157 3.73 4.95 1.18
CA VAL A 157 4.48 5.88 0.32
C VAL A 157 5.57 5.07 -0.38
N LEU A 158 5.47 4.98 -1.72
CA LEU A 158 6.46 4.33 -2.57
C LEU A 158 7.38 5.39 -3.18
N ASP A 159 8.68 5.08 -3.25
CA ASP A 159 9.64 5.87 -4.02
C ASP A 159 9.51 5.64 -5.53
N LYS A 160 10.30 6.34 -6.36
CA LYS A 160 10.27 6.25 -7.84
C LYS A 160 10.55 4.84 -8.39
N GLN A 161 11.16 3.96 -7.61
CA GLN A 161 11.38 2.55 -7.96
C GLN A 161 10.30 1.62 -7.40
N HIS A 162 9.19 2.18 -6.89
CA HIS A 162 8.10 1.46 -6.26
C HIS A 162 8.54 0.61 -5.06
N ARG A 163 9.44 1.16 -4.23
CA ARG A 163 9.88 0.57 -2.97
C ARG A 163 9.23 1.33 -1.81
N PRO A 164 8.60 0.67 -0.83
CA PRO A 164 8.03 1.34 0.33
C PRO A 164 9.09 2.14 1.10
N ALA A 165 8.87 3.43 1.23
CA ALA A 165 9.66 4.33 2.07
C ALA A 165 8.98 4.57 3.42
N HIS A 166 7.65 4.57 3.44
CA HIS A 166 6.88 4.72 4.67
C HIS A 166 5.54 3.97 4.59
N ILE A 167 5.10 3.41 5.72
CA ILE A 167 3.78 2.77 5.84
C ILE A 167 3.07 3.35 7.06
N PHE A 168 1.84 3.81 6.87
CA PHE A 168 0.93 4.21 7.91
C PHE A 168 -0.22 3.20 8.03
N LEU A 169 -0.41 2.67 9.23
CA LEU A 169 -1.51 1.78 9.60
C LEU A 169 -2.56 2.54 10.43
N LYS A 170 -2.86 3.76 10.01
CA LYS A 170 -3.76 4.70 10.68
C LYS A 170 -4.20 5.78 9.70
N GLU A 171 -5.19 6.56 10.09
CA GLU A 171 -5.54 7.83 9.45
C GLU A 171 -4.33 8.79 9.41
N VAL A 172 -4.17 9.50 8.30
CA VAL A 172 -3.08 10.45 8.07
C VAL A 172 -3.59 11.85 7.76
N THR A 173 -2.79 12.87 8.09
CA THR A 173 -3.01 14.24 7.65
C THR A 173 -2.15 14.58 6.44
N ASP A 174 -2.54 15.57 5.64
CA ASP A 174 -1.77 16.03 4.48
C ASP A 174 -0.35 16.48 4.86
N LYS A 175 -0.19 17.10 6.03
CA LYS A 175 1.11 17.52 6.55
C LYS A 175 2.01 16.32 6.88
N GLU A 176 1.49 15.38 7.67
CA GLU A 176 2.23 14.18 8.07
C GLU A 176 2.65 13.36 6.84
N LEU A 177 1.75 13.23 5.87
CA LEU A 177 2.02 12.49 4.65
C LEU A 177 3.02 13.22 3.75
N TRP A 178 2.89 14.55 3.60
CA TRP A 178 3.80 15.35 2.77
C TRP A 178 5.25 15.34 3.29
N GLU A 179 5.45 15.32 4.60
CA GLU A 179 6.77 15.18 5.22
C GLU A 179 7.50 13.89 4.78
N GLN A 180 6.78 12.84 4.38
CA GLN A 180 7.35 11.60 3.87
C GLN A 180 7.45 11.55 2.34
N VAL A 181 6.62 12.30 1.63
CA VAL A 181 6.54 12.34 0.16
C VAL A 181 7.59 13.29 -0.43
N GLU A 182 7.68 14.52 0.09
CA GLU A 182 8.52 15.59 -0.48
C GLU A 182 10.01 15.19 -0.63
N PRO A 183 10.66 14.52 0.34
CA PRO A 183 12.04 14.07 0.17
C PRO A 183 12.22 13.11 -1.01
N LEU A 184 11.25 12.21 -1.26
CA LEU A 184 11.34 11.20 -2.31
C LEU A 184 11.24 11.80 -3.72
N LEU A 185 10.53 12.93 -3.87
CA LEU A 185 10.45 13.65 -5.14
C LEU A 185 11.81 14.19 -5.58
N ASN A 186 12.68 14.49 -4.61
CA ASN A 186 14.02 15.05 -4.80
C ASN A 186 15.14 13.99 -4.68
N GLU A 187 14.83 12.74 -4.35
CA GLU A 187 15.81 11.64 -4.39
C GLU A 187 16.24 11.39 -5.85
N ASP A 188 17.55 11.33 -6.09
CA ASP A 188 18.13 10.86 -7.36
C ASP A 188 17.86 9.36 -7.52
N GLU A 189 17.71 8.92 -8.77
CA GLU A 189 17.46 7.50 -9.11
C GLU A 189 18.65 6.59 -8.76
#